data_6af79e0bae8c0fb715f07bc3d50592a1
#
_entry.id   6af79e0bae8c0fb715f07bc3d50592a1
#
_cell.length_a   1.000
_cell.length_b   1.000
_cell.length_c   1.000
_cell.angle_alpha   90.00
_cell.angle_beta   90.00
_cell.angle_gamma   90.00
#
_symmetry.space_group_name_H-M   'P 1'
#
loop_
_entity.id
_entity.type
_entity.pdbx_description
1 polymer ?
#
loop_
_entity_poly.entity_id
_entity_poly.type
_entity_poly.pdbx_seq_one_letter_code
_entity_poly.pdbx_strand_id
1 'polypeptide(L)'
;MKNELGYTETQAYNALYRGGLTIYTTQDASIQKVCDNVINNPSYYPAGSTYQLSYQLTVTDAEGVAHNYNAGTMKNWFAKKKKKKIPLYYTDKKKANQYIKVYKKAMSKGTGCQVEGEKIDFVIQPQVSFVVMDQTTGQVKAICGGRGKKTASRTLNRASTSLRQPGSTYKILSTYLPALDTSGMTLVTQQKDEPYYYPGTKRLIRNWYRGYRGTVTIRKAIADSMNVIAVKTLEQVTPKVAYDYLLNLGFTSLVESYTDASGKIYSDISLPM
;
A
#
# COMPACT_ATOMS: atom_id res chain seq x y z
N MET A 1 -12.16 -13.25 -17.82
CA MET A 1 -12.26 -14.69 -18.14
C MET A 1 -12.96 -15.49 -17.04
N LYS A 2 -12.48 -15.49 -15.78
CA LYS A 2 -13.17 -16.25 -14.70
C LYS A 2 -14.60 -15.77 -14.48
N ASN A 3 -14.78 -14.47 -14.26
CA ASN A 3 -16.10 -13.90 -13.94
C ASN A 3 -17.04 -13.76 -15.14
N GLU A 4 -16.52 -13.50 -16.34
CA GLU A 4 -17.33 -13.24 -17.52
C GLU A 4 -17.55 -14.47 -18.42
N LEU A 5 -16.54 -15.35 -18.49
CA LEU A 5 -16.60 -16.56 -19.31
C LEU A 5 -16.78 -17.83 -18.50
N GLY A 6 -16.89 -17.75 -17.18
CA GLY A 6 -17.06 -18.90 -16.29
C GLY A 6 -15.86 -19.87 -16.27
N TYR A 7 -14.68 -19.45 -16.72
CA TYR A 7 -13.51 -20.30 -16.76
C TYR A 7 -13.00 -20.67 -15.37
N THR A 8 -12.63 -21.92 -15.18
CA THR A 8 -11.79 -22.33 -14.04
C THR A 8 -10.43 -21.63 -14.13
N GLU A 9 -9.69 -21.63 -13.02
CA GLU A 9 -8.35 -21.03 -12.98
C GLU A 9 -7.40 -21.66 -14.02
N THR A 10 -7.43 -22.98 -14.14
CA THR A 10 -6.64 -23.72 -15.12
C THR A 10 -7.04 -23.38 -16.57
N GLN A 11 -8.34 -23.29 -16.85
CA GLN A 11 -8.83 -22.90 -18.17
C GLN A 11 -8.43 -21.47 -18.52
N ALA A 12 -8.59 -20.52 -17.58
CA ALA A 12 -8.17 -19.13 -17.77
C ALA A 12 -6.65 -19.02 -18.00
N TYR A 13 -5.85 -19.78 -17.24
CA TYR A 13 -4.40 -19.85 -17.42
C TYR A 13 -4.02 -20.40 -18.80
N ASN A 14 -4.59 -21.51 -19.21
CA ASN A 14 -4.30 -22.10 -20.52
C ASN A 14 -4.74 -21.19 -21.67
N ALA A 15 -5.91 -20.56 -21.58
CA ALA A 15 -6.37 -19.60 -22.58
C ALA A 15 -5.39 -18.41 -22.69
N LEU A 16 -4.94 -17.85 -21.55
CA LEU A 16 -4.04 -16.70 -21.52
C LEU A 16 -2.65 -17.02 -22.07
N TYR A 17 -2.06 -18.16 -21.69
CA TYR A 17 -0.65 -18.46 -21.99
C TYR A 17 -0.43 -19.37 -23.20
N ARG A 18 -1.48 -20.10 -23.65
CA ARG A 18 -1.39 -21.07 -24.70
C ARG A 18 -2.49 -20.93 -25.76
N GLY A 19 -3.47 -20.07 -25.54
CA GLY A 19 -4.65 -19.93 -26.41
C GLY A 19 -4.44 -19.00 -27.61
N GLY A 20 -3.22 -18.51 -27.87
CA GLY A 20 -2.95 -17.64 -29.02
C GLY A 20 -3.61 -16.25 -28.95
N LEU A 21 -3.91 -15.76 -27.75
CA LEU A 21 -4.58 -14.47 -27.56
C LEU A 21 -3.66 -13.30 -27.93
N THR A 22 -4.21 -12.31 -28.62
CA THR A 22 -3.61 -10.98 -28.78
C THR A 22 -4.22 -10.03 -27.75
N ILE A 23 -3.39 -9.40 -26.93
CA ILE A 23 -3.82 -8.49 -25.88
C ILE A 23 -3.49 -7.05 -26.30
N TYR A 24 -4.53 -6.26 -26.52
CA TYR A 24 -4.40 -4.83 -26.78
C TYR A 24 -4.44 -4.08 -25.44
N THR A 25 -3.52 -3.16 -25.24
CA THR A 25 -3.44 -2.32 -24.04
C THR A 25 -3.44 -0.85 -24.41
N THR A 26 -3.74 0.01 -23.45
CA THR A 26 -3.69 1.47 -23.61
C THR A 26 -2.33 2.05 -23.29
N GLN A 27 -1.33 1.19 -23.01
CA GLN A 27 0.04 1.60 -22.67
C GLN A 27 0.68 2.35 -23.83
N ASP A 28 1.30 3.49 -23.51
CA ASP A 28 2.20 4.24 -24.39
C ASP A 28 3.64 3.91 -24.02
N ALA A 29 4.36 3.29 -24.95
CA ALA A 29 5.74 2.84 -24.71
C ALA A 29 6.71 4.01 -24.48
N SER A 30 6.46 5.16 -25.07
CA SER A 30 7.30 6.36 -24.89
C SER A 30 7.11 6.96 -23.49
N ILE A 31 5.88 7.10 -23.05
CA ILE A 31 5.53 7.56 -21.70
C ILE A 31 6.07 6.56 -20.65
N GLN A 32 5.87 5.26 -20.87
CA GLN A 32 6.40 4.22 -19.96
C GLN A 32 7.92 4.32 -19.82
N LYS A 33 8.65 4.51 -20.92
CA LYS A 33 10.11 4.66 -20.90
C LYS A 33 10.58 5.88 -20.11
N VAL A 34 9.88 7.00 -20.23
CA VAL A 34 10.16 8.21 -19.43
C VAL A 34 9.92 7.90 -17.94
N CYS A 35 8.80 7.28 -17.62
CA CYS A 35 8.47 6.90 -16.23
C CYS A 35 9.53 5.95 -15.64
N ASP A 36 9.94 4.94 -16.38
CA ASP A 36 10.96 3.97 -15.94
C ASP A 36 12.33 4.65 -15.70
N ASN A 37 12.71 5.60 -16.54
CA ASN A 37 13.92 6.37 -16.35
C ASN A 37 13.86 7.25 -15.10
N VAL A 38 12.75 7.95 -14.88
CA VAL A 38 12.57 8.83 -13.71
C VAL A 38 12.56 8.02 -12.42
N ILE A 39 11.77 6.93 -12.36
CA ILE A 39 11.65 6.12 -11.13
C ILE A 39 12.97 5.44 -10.72
N ASN A 40 13.85 5.18 -11.68
CA ASN A 40 15.12 4.53 -11.42
C ASN A 40 16.31 5.51 -11.29
N ASN A 41 16.11 6.80 -11.51
CA ASN A 41 17.16 7.78 -11.36
C ASN A 41 17.48 8.05 -9.88
N PRO A 42 18.69 7.71 -9.40
CA PRO A 42 19.04 7.84 -7.99
C PRO A 42 19.06 9.29 -7.49
N SER A 43 19.22 10.29 -8.38
CA SER A 43 19.26 11.71 -8.00
C SER A 43 17.94 12.24 -7.41
N TYR A 44 16.82 11.56 -7.66
CA TYR A 44 15.51 11.93 -7.12
C TYR A 44 15.22 11.34 -5.73
N TYR A 45 16.18 10.62 -5.15
CA TYR A 45 16.01 9.98 -3.85
C TYR A 45 17.04 10.49 -2.85
N PRO A 46 16.70 10.45 -1.54
CA PRO A 46 17.67 10.79 -0.50
C PRO A 46 18.95 9.97 -0.64
N ALA A 47 20.09 10.59 -0.35
CA ALA A 47 21.37 9.88 -0.28
C ALA A 47 21.32 8.74 0.76
N GLY A 48 22.09 7.68 0.52
CA GLY A 48 22.13 6.55 1.45
C GLY A 48 21.01 5.53 1.26
N SER A 49 20.78 5.11 0.01
CA SER A 49 19.84 4.02 -0.28
C SER A 49 20.08 2.81 0.61
N THR A 50 18.99 2.29 1.20
CA THR A 50 19.00 1.04 1.93
C THR A 50 18.34 -0.06 1.11
N TYR A 51 18.57 -1.31 1.49
CA TYR A 51 17.98 -2.48 0.85
C TYR A 51 17.18 -3.26 1.88
N GLN A 52 15.91 -3.48 1.61
CA GLN A 52 15.09 -4.39 2.39
C GLN A 52 15.44 -5.83 2.00
N LEU A 53 15.78 -6.64 2.98
CA LEU A 53 16.00 -8.06 2.76
C LEU A 53 14.66 -8.78 2.56
N SER A 54 14.53 -9.43 1.41
CA SER A 54 13.51 -10.46 1.14
C SER A 54 14.22 -11.80 1.15
N TYR A 55 13.92 -12.63 2.15
CA TYR A 55 14.54 -13.93 2.34
C TYR A 55 13.50 -15.02 2.47
N GLN A 56 13.67 -16.10 1.75
CA GLN A 56 12.86 -17.29 1.82
C GLN A 56 13.79 -18.50 1.87
N LEU A 57 13.50 -19.43 2.76
CA LEU A 57 14.21 -20.69 2.89
C LEU A 57 13.19 -21.79 3.19
N THR A 58 13.23 -22.87 2.44
CA THR A 58 12.45 -24.09 2.68
C THR A 58 13.42 -25.21 3.07
N VAL A 59 13.17 -25.85 4.18
CA VAL A 59 13.93 -26.99 4.68
C VAL A 59 12.97 -28.12 4.99
N THR A 60 13.23 -29.32 4.47
CA THR A 60 12.51 -30.55 4.82
C THR A 60 13.28 -31.24 5.95
N ASP A 61 12.58 -31.62 7.02
CA ASP A 61 13.18 -32.36 8.15
C ASP A 61 13.30 -33.86 7.83
N ALA A 62 13.80 -34.63 8.81
CA ALA A 62 14.01 -36.08 8.67
C ALA A 62 12.70 -36.87 8.48
N GLU A 63 11.59 -36.30 8.95
CA GLU A 63 10.24 -36.86 8.85
C GLU A 63 9.56 -36.50 7.52
N GLY A 64 10.24 -35.74 6.62
CA GLY A 64 9.72 -35.28 5.34
C GLY A 64 8.81 -34.06 5.42
N VAL A 65 8.75 -33.37 6.57
CA VAL A 65 7.91 -32.17 6.75
C VAL A 65 8.66 -30.93 6.27
N ALA A 66 8.03 -30.16 5.39
CA ALA A 66 8.60 -28.91 4.87
C ALA A 66 8.35 -27.73 5.80
N HIS A 67 9.42 -27.05 6.20
CA HIS A 67 9.41 -25.84 7.02
C HIS A 67 9.81 -24.62 6.21
N ASN A 68 8.98 -23.59 6.24
CA ASN A 68 9.20 -22.35 5.51
C ASN A 68 9.65 -21.22 6.44
N TYR A 69 10.77 -20.61 6.11
CA TYR A 69 11.39 -19.53 6.86
C TYR A 69 11.50 -18.26 6.00
N ASN A 70 11.47 -17.09 6.65
CA ASN A 70 11.57 -15.80 5.98
C ASN A 70 12.42 -14.81 6.80
N ALA A 71 12.61 -13.59 6.27
CA ALA A 71 13.39 -12.56 6.95
C ALA A 71 12.81 -12.18 8.33
N GLY A 72 11.50 -12.25 8.52
CA GLY A 72 10.82 -12.01 9.81
C GLY A 72 11.12 -13.10 10.82
N THR A 73 11.00 -14.38 10.42
CA THR A 73 11.34 -15.52 11.29
C THR A 73 12.82 -15.51 11.65
N MET A 74 13.71 -15.14 10.73
CA MET A 74 15.13 -14.94 10.98
C MET A 74 15.38 -13.86 12.04
N LYS A 75 14.76 -12.67 11.89
CA LYS A 75 14.86 -11.58 12.86
C LYS A 75 14.44 -12.03 14.26
N ASN A 76 13.31 -12.74 14.36
CA ASN A 76 12.80 -13.25 15.63
C ASN A 76 13.72 -14.31 16.25
N TRP A 77 14.29 -15.19 15.43
CA TRP A 77 15.25 -16.18 15.89
C TRP A 77 16.52 -15.55 16.49
N PHE A 78 17.10 -14.53 15.80
CA PHE A 78 18.25 -13.81 16.36
C PHE A 78 17.91 -13.12 17.67
N ALA A 79 16.74 -12.50 17.78
CA ALA A 79 16.29 -11.86 19.02
C ALA A 79 16.16 -12.86 20.17
N LYS A 80 15.52 -14.02 19.92
CA LYS A 80 15.24 -15.04 20.94
C LYS A 80 16.47 -15.88 21.29
N LYS A 81 17.17 -16.44 20.28
CA LYS A 81 18.23 -17.42 20.48
C LYS A 81 19.64 -16.81 20.63
N LYS A 82 19.88 -15.65 20.00
CA LYS A 82 21.18 -14.98 20.03
C LYS A 82 21.17 -13.69 20.85
N LYS A 83 20.02 -13.30 21.44
CA LYS A 83 19.84 -12.05 22.19
C LYS A 83 20.27 -10.81 21.38
N LYS A 84 20.17 -10.87 20.05
CA LYS A 84 20.63 -9.86 19.11
C LYS A 84 19.50 -9.36 18.23
N LYS A 85 19.25 -8.05 18.27
CA LYS A 85 18.32 -7.40 17.34
C LYS A 85 19.01 -7.16 16.00
N ILE A 86 18.54 -7.77 14.93
CA ILE A 86 19.00 -7.53 13.56
C ILE A 86 17.99 -6.71 12.78
N PRO A 87 18.45 -5.79 11.89
CA PRO A 87 17.55 -5.02 11.03
C PRO A 87 16.99 -5.89 9.89
N LEU A 88 15.94 -5.41 9.23
CA LEU A 88 15.50 -5.94 7.93
C LEU A 88 15.95 -5.04 6.78
N TYR A 89 16.46 -3.86 7.07
CA TYR A 89 16.98 -2.88 6.10
C TYR A 89 18.49 -2.74 6.28
N TYR A 90 19.22 -2.82 5.19
CA TYR A 90 20.67 -2.87 5.20
C TYR A 90 21.24 -1.86 4.21
N THR A 91 22.26 -1.12 4.60
CA THR A 91 23.12 -0.36 3.70
C THR A 91 24.19 -1.25 3.06
N ASP A 92 24.64 -2.25 3.80
CA ASP A 92 25.61 -3.25 3.36
C ASP A 92 24.99 -4.65 3.25
N LYS A 93 24.86 -5.14 2.03
CA LYS A 93 24.34 -6.49 1.72
C LYS A 93 25.22 -7.60 2.30
N LYS A 94 26.53 -7.38 2.48
CA LYS A 94 27.45 -8.37 3.05
C LYS A 94 27.05 -8.73 4.49
N LYS A 95 26.65 -7.70 5.26
CA LYS A 95 26.18 -7.90 6.64
C LYS A 95 24.90 -8.72 6.72
N ALA A 96 23.96 -8.49 5.79
CA ALA A 96 22.74 -9.31 5.69
C ALA A 96 23.09 -10.78 5.37
N ASN A 97 23.97 -11.00 4.39
CA ASN A 97 24.40 -12.35 3.98
C ASN A 97 25.11 -13.12 5.13
N GLN A 98 25.84 -12.44 6.01
CA GLN A 98 26.39 -13.07 7.20
C GLN A 98 25.30 -13.60 8.15
N TYR A 99 24.22 -12.81 8.37
CA TYR A 99 23.09 -13.27 9.18
C TYR A 99 22.33 -14.42 8.52
N ILE A 100 22.12 -14.36 7.21
CA ILE A 100 21.48 -15.44 6.43
C ILE A 100 22.27 -16.74 6.59
N LYS A 101 23.58 -16.70 6.40
CA LYS A 101 24.46 -17.88 6.53
C LYS A 101 24.34 -18.54 7.91
N VAL A 102 24.35 -17.74 8.97
CA VAL A 102 24.20 -18.24 10.35
C VAL A 102 22.81 -18.85 10.57
N TYR A 103 21.78 -18.18 10.09
CA TYR A 103 20.39 -18.63 10.23
C TYR A 103 20.12 -19.90 9.44
N LYS A 104 20.51 -19.94 8.16
CA LYS A 104 20.42 -21.14 7.31
C LYS A 104 21.04 -22.35 7.97
N LYS A 105 22.31 -22.22 8.42
CA LYS A 105 23.01 -23.30 9.13
C LYS A 105 22.25 -23.78 10.38
N ALA A 106 21.56 -22.87 11.08
CA ALA A 106 20.79 -23.22 12.27
C ALA A 106 19.49 -23.95 11.93
N MET A 107 18.82 -23.55 10.84
CA MET A 107 17.54 -24.15 10.41
C MET A 107 17.73 -25.49 9.69
N SER A 108 18.85 -25.68 9.01
CA SER A 108 19.19 -26.94 8.33
C SER A 108 20.08 -27.86 9.19
N LYS A 109 20.16 -27.59 10.51
CA LYS A 109 20.94 -28.43 11.45
C LYS A 109 20.09 -29.58 11.93
N GLY A 110 20.37 -30.75 11.43
CA GLY A 110 19.71 -31.99 11.85
C GLY A 110 20.10 -33.12 10.89
N THR A 111 20.24 -34.34 11.41
CA THR A 111 20.44 -35.51 10.56
C THR A 111 19.17 -35.68 9.69
N GLY A 112 19.31 -35.79 8.38
CA GLY A 112 18.19 -35.93 7.46
C GLY A 112 17.54 -34.63 6.99
N CYS A 113 17.90 -33.44 7.52
CA CYS A 113 17.37 -32.17 7.03
C CYS A 113 17.95 -31.82 5.65
N GLN A 114 17.08 -31.46 4.70
CA GLN A 114 17.47 -31.05 3.35
C GLN A 114 16.95 -29.62 3.04
N VAL A 115 17.80 -28.82 2.39
CA VAL A 115 17.40 -27.48 1.90
C VAL A 115 16.78 -27.66 0.52
N GLU A 116 15.46 -27.49 0.43
CA GLU A 116 14.70 -27.61 -0.83
C GLU A 116 14.80 -26.35 -1.69
N GLY A 117 14.92 -25.18 -1.06
CA GLY A 117 15.01 -23.93 -1.79
C GLY A 117 15.45 -22.76 -0.93
N GLU A 118 16.15 -21.83 -1.57
CA GLU A 118 16.55 -20.57 -0.95
C GLU A 118 16.43 -19.43 -1.95
N LYS A 119 15.79 -18.34 -1.52
CA LYS A 119 15.71 -17.12 -2.32
C LYS A 119 16.14 -15.93 -1.47
N ILE A 120 17.08 -15.16 -1.99
CA ILE A 120 17.62 -13.95 -1.39
C ILE A 120 17.49 -12.81 -2.38
N ASP A 121 16.65 -11.83 -2.05
CA ASP A 121 16.49 -10.60 -2.82
C ASP A 121 16.75 -9.38 -1.93
N PHE A 122 17.30 -8.33 -2.52
CA PHE A 122 17.53 -7.04 -1.89
C PHE A 122 16.75 -5.95 -2.63
N VAL A 123 15.64 -5.57 -2.04
CA VAL A 123 14.74 -4.57 -2.62
C VAL A 123 15.20 -3.18 -2.21
N ILE A 124 15.64 -2.36 -3.17
CA ILE A 124 16.10 -0.98 -2.91
C ILE A 124 15.00 -0.15 -2.25
N GLN A 125 15.37 0.73 -1.31
CA GLN A 125 14.47 1.64 -0.60
C GLN A 125 14.94 3.10 -0.72
N PRO A 126 14.04 4.09 -0.64
CA PRO A 126 12.57 3.91 -0.59
C PRO A 126 12.00 3.35 -1.89
N GLN A 127 10.84 2.73 -1.81
CA GLN A 127 10.05 2.33 -2.96
C GLN A 127 9.04 3.41 -3.33
N VAL A 128 8.67 3.48 -4.60
CA VAL A 128 7.64 4.36 -5.13
C VAL A 128 6.87 3.61 -6.21
N SER A 129 5.60 3.93 -6.35
CA SER A 129 4.76 3.45 -7.45
C SER A 129 3.81 4.57 -7.89
N PHE A 130 3.48 4.60 -9.16
CA PHE A 130 2.53 5.57 -9.71
C PHE A 130 1.91 5.07 -11.01
N VAL A 131 0.84 5.73 -11.42
CA VAL A 131 0.10 5.48 -12.65
C VAL A 131 0.00 6.81 -13.42
N VAL A 132 0.18 6.77 -14.73
CA VAL A 132 -0.10 7.88 -15.63
C VAL A 132 -1.37 7.56 -16.40
N MET A 133 -2.39 8.40 -16.24
CA MET A 133 -3.70 8.23 -16.85
C MET A 133 -4.06 9.45 -17.69
N ASP A 134 -4.64 9.23 -18.84
CA ASP A 134 -5.31 10.26 -19.62
C ASP A 134 -6.67 10.54 -18.97
N GLN A 135 -6.84 11.73 -18.42
CA GLN A 135 -8.04 12.11 -17.68
C GLN A 135 -9.31 12.23 -18.56
N THR A 136 -9.14 12.44 -19.87
CA THR A 136 -10.28 12.56 -20.79
C THR A 136 -10.85 11.22 -21.20
N THR A 137 -10.02 10.21 -21.29
CA THR A 137 -10.38 8.87 -21.76
C THR A 137 -10.41 7.82 -20.66
N GLY A 138 -9.79 8.10 -19.50
CA GLY A 138 -9.55 7.13 -18.42
C GLY A 138 -8.50 6.07 -18.75
N GLN A 139 -7.80 6.19 -19.87
CA GLN A 139 -6.80 5.23 -20.31
C GLN A 139 -5.52 5.32 -19.51
N VAL A 140 -5.06 4.20 -18.97
CA VAL A 140 -3.74 4.12 -18.31
C VAL A 140 -2.65 4.04 -19.38
N LYS A 141 -1.82 5.08 -19.46
CA LYS A 141 -0.73 5.20 -20.43
C LYS A 141 0.59 4.63 -19.93
N ALA A 142 0.83 4.67 -18.61
CA ALA A 142 1.98 4.04 -17.99
C ALA A 142 1.67 3.61 -16.56
N ILE A 143 2.34 2.54 -16.10
CA ILE A 143 2.25 2.06 -14.73
C ILE A 143 3.61 1.64 -14.20
N CYS A 144 4.03 2.22 -13.09
CA CYS A 144 5.27 1.90 -12.41
C CYS A 144 4.95 1.25 -11.06
N GLY A 145 5.21 -0.06 -10.95
CA GLY A 145 4.89 -0.85 -9.75
C GLY A 145 5.97 -0.85 -8.68
N GLY A 146 7.11 -0.20 -8.92
CA GLY A 146 8.20 -0.13 -7.96
C GLY A 146 9.52 0.30 -8.58
N ARG A 147 10.44 0.75 -7.72
CA ARG A 147 11.80 1.15 -8.07
C ARG A 147 12.72 -0.06 -8.13
N GLY A 148 13.69 -0.02 -9.04
CA GLY A 148 14.71 -1.05 -9.23
C GLY A 148 14.47 -1.91 -10.47
N LYS A 149 15.52 -2.61 -10.90
CA LYS A 149 15.43 -3.49 -12.07
C LYS A 149 14.47 -4.66 -11.79
N LYS A 150 13.50 -4.85 -12.67
CA LYS A 150 12.63 -6.02 -12.65
C LYS A 150 13.39 -7.23 -13.19
N THR A 151 13.60 -8.23 -12.36
CA THR A 151 14.40 -9.42 -12.68
C THR A 151 13.57 -10.68 -12.91
N ALA A 152 12.26 -10.63 -12.62
CA ALA A 152 11.35 -11.76 -12.79
C ALA A 152 9.96 -11.31 -13.20
N SER A 153 9.20 -12.20 -13.83
CA SER A 153 7.77 -12.03 -14.09
C SER A 153 6.95 -12.14 -12.80
N ARG A 154 5.73 -11.60 -12.80
CA ARG A 154 4.77 -11.67 -11.68
C ARG A 154 5.32 -11.14 -10.33
N THR A 155 6.27 -10.20 -10.37
CA THR A 155 6.72 -9.49 -9.16
C THR A 155 5.67 -8.49 -8.71
N LEU A 156 5.74 -8.09 -7.44
CA LEU A 156 4.81 -7.16 -6.82
C LEU A 156 4.71 -5.86 -7.61
N ASN A 157 3.51 -5.55 -8.09
CA ASN A 157 3.16 -4.24 -8.64
C ASN A 157 2.45 -3.42 -7.54
N ARG A 158 3.18 -2.50 -6.92
CA ARG A 158 2.65 -1.70 -5.81
C ARG A 158 1.57 -0.72 -6.24
N ALA A 159 1.55 -0.34 -7.51
CA ALA A 159 0.53 0.57 -8.03
C ALA A 159 -0.86 -0.07 -8.11
N SER A 160 -0.94 -1.40 -8.24
CA SER A 160 -2.21 -2.12 -8.39
C SER A 160 -2.56 -3.03 -7.21
N THR A 161 -1.58 -3.43 -6.39
CA THR A 161 -1.82 -4.49 -5.38
C THR A 161 -1.44 -4.10 -3.95
N SER A 162 -0.74 -2.98 -3.75
CA SER A 162 -0.35 -2.56 -2.40
C SER A 162 -1.38 -1.65 -1.77
N LEU A 163 -1.99 -2.09 -0.69
CA LEU A 163 -2.87 -1.26 0.12
C LEU A 163 -2.03 -0.32 1.00
N ARG A 164 -2.39 0.97 1.01
CA ARG A 164 -1.76 2.01 1.83
C ARG A 164 -2.84 2.97 2.32
N GLN A 165 -2.61 3.54 3.48
CA GLN A 165 -3.43 4.66 3.94
C GLN A 165 -3.18 5.86 3.03
N PRO A 166 -4.24 6.41 2.39
CA PRO A 166 -4.10 7.51 1.43
C PRO A 166 -3.78 8.85 2.11
N GLY A 167 -3.97 8.95 3.43
CA GLY A 167 -3.81 10.18 4.18
C GLY A 167 -4.75 11.29 3.70
N SER A 168 -4.31 12.53 3.77
CA SER A 168 -5.13 13.71 3.44
C SER A 168 -5.58 13.80 1.98
N THR A 169 -5.00 13.06 1.06
CA THR A 169 -5.49 13.00 -0.32
C THR A 169 -6.90 12.42 -0.41
N TYR A 170 -7.26 11.60 0.56
CA TYR A 170 -8.58 10.97 0.64
C TYR A 170 -9.71 11.96 0.94
N LYS A 171 -9.41 13.08 1.62
CA LYS A 171 -10.39 14.14 1.93
C LYS A 171 -11.14 14.64 0.70
N ILE A 172 -10.49 14.67 -0.46
CA ILE A 172 -11.10 15.09 -1.72
C ILE A 172 -12.24 14.14 -2.09
N LEU A 173 -11.97 12.84 -2.06
CA LEU A 173 -12.90 11.81 -2.52
C LEU A 173 -13.97 11.47 -1.47
N SER A 174 -13.58 11.37 -0.20
CA SER A 174 -14.47 10.93 0.88
C SER A 174 -15.27 12.08 1.53
N THR A 175 -14.79 13.31 1.44
CA THR A 175 -15.40 14.43 2.17
C THR A 175 -15.91 15.52 1.25
N TYR A 176 -15.01 16.11 0.46
CA TYR A 176 -15.37 17.30 -0.30
C TYR A 176 -16.17 16.98 -1.57
N LEU A 177 -15.88 15.89 -2.25
CA LEU A 177 -16.66 15.46 -3.43
C LEU A 177 -18.14 15.25 -3.06
N PRO A 178 -18.50 14.39 -2.10
CA PRO A 178 -19.90 14.24 -1.71
C PRO A 178 -20.50 15.52 -1.11
N ALA A 179 -19.72 16.36 -0.42
CA ALA A 179 -20.21 17.64 0.10
C ALA A 179 -20.65 18.58 -1.00
N LEU A 180 -19.89 18.66 -2.08
CA LEU A 180 -20.20 19.52 -3.23
C LEU A 180 -21.33 18.95 -4.08
N ASP A 181 -21.45 17.64 -4.17
CA ASP A 181 -22.42 16.97 -5.05
C ASP A 181 -23.80 16.78 -4.39
N THR A 182 -23.84 16.39 -3.12
CA THR A 182 -25.10 15.99 -2.46
C THR A 182 -25.57 16.89 -1.32
N SER A 183 -24.67 17.68 -0.72
CA SER A 183 -25.01 18.45 0.49
C SER A 183 -25.22 19.94 0.23
N GLY A 184 -25.33 20.34 -1.04
CA GLY A 184 -25.55 21.74 -1.45
C GLY A 184 -24.39 22.69 -1.10
N MET A 185 -23.24 22.16 -0.72
CA MET A 185 -22.05 22.97 -0.47
C MET A 185 -21.40 23.41 -1.78
N THR A 186 -20.70 24.52 -1.72
CA THR A 186 -19.90 25.06 -2.82
C THR A 186 -18.48 25.34 -2.34
N LEU A 187 -17.58 25.64 -3.26
CA LEU A 187 -16.21 26.02 -2.90
C LEU A 187 -16.13 27.34 -2.12
N VAL A 188 -17.19 28.18 -2.15
CA VAL A 188 -17.27 29.42 -1.36
C VAL A 188 -18.04 29.26 -0.05
N THR A 189 -18.67 28.09 0.18
CA THR A 189 -19.29 27.79 1.47
C THR A 189 -18.29 27.98 2.59
N GLN A 190 -18.68 28.71 3.64
CA GLN A 190 -17.83 29.04 4.77
C GLN A 190 -18.04 28.09 5.93
N GLN A 191 -16.95 27.75 6.59
CA GLN A 191 -16.91 27.02 7.86
C GLN A 191 -15.88 27.62 8.81
N LYS A 192 -16.05 27.42 10.12
CA LYS A 192 -15.17 27.99 11.13
C LYS A 192 -14.13 26.97 11.57
N ASP A 193 -12.85 27.30 11.36
CA ASP A 193 -11.70 26.60 11.90
C ASP A 193 -11.45 27.07 13.33
N GLU A 194 -11.85 26.25 14.28
CA GLU A 194 -11.81 26.50 15.72
C GLU A 194 -11.57 25.19 16.47
N PRO A 195 -11.31 25.19 17.79
CA PRO A 195 -11.22 23.95 18.57
C PRO A 195 -12.44 23.06 18.34
N TYR A 196 -12.20 21.85 17.85
CA TYR A 196 -13.25 20.90 17.53
C TYR A 196 -12.82 19.49 17.93
N TYR A 197 -13.73 18.69 18.45
CA TYR A 197 -13.47 17.36 18.94
C TYR A 197 -14.08 16.32 18.00
N TYR A 198 -13.46 15.16 17.91
CA TYR A 198 -14.11 14.05 17.22
C TYR A 198 -15.44 13.72 17.89
N PRO A 199 -16.53 13.59 17.13
CA PRO A 199 -17.87 13.34 17.66
C PRO A 199 -17.90 12.19 18.66
N GLY A 200 -18.55 12.40 19.80
CA GLY A 200 -18.65 11.40 20.86
C GLY A 200 -17.35 11.15 21.67
N THR A 201 -16.30 11.94 21.45
CA THR A 201 -15.01 11.76 22.14
C THR A 201 -14.50 13.06 22.78
N LYS A 202 -13.50 12.91 23.67
CA LYS A 202 -12.73 14.06 24.21
C LYS A 202 -11.45 14.33 23.41
N ARG A 203 -11.29 13.71 22.21
CA ARG A 203 -10.10 13.86 21.40
C ARG A 203 -10.19 15.10 20.53
N LEU A 204 -9.30 16.07 20.76
CA LEU A 204 -9.22 17.30 19.99
C LEU A 204 -8.64 17.02 18.59
N ILE A 205 -9.29 17.56 17.58
CA ILE A 205 -8.80 17.53 16.19
C ILE A 205 -7.72 18.61 16.06
N ARG A 206 -6.56 18.23 15.53
CA ARG A 206 -5.44 19.14 15.29
C ARG A 206 -5.19 19.32 13.82
N ASN A 207 -5.04 20.55 13.39
CA ASN A 207 -4.49 20.88 12.08
C ASN A 207 -2.98 20.60 12.07
N TRP A 208 -2.36 20.52 10.87
CA TRP A 208 -0.91 20.39 10.72
C TRP A 208 -0.16 21.69 11.07
N TYR A 209 -0.86 22.82 11.07
CA TYR A 209 -0.36 24.12 11.52
C TYR A 209 -0.78 24.40 12.96
N ARG A 210 -0.11 25.39 13.58
CA ARG A 210 -0.41 25.81 14.96
C ARG A 210 -1.60 26.77 15.00
N GLY A 211 -2.53 26.52 15.90
CA GLY A 211 -3.72 27.37 16.12
C GLY A 211 -4.85 27.10 15.13
N TYR A 212 -5.71 28.09 14.99
CA TYR A 212 -6.92 28.06 14.16
C TYR A 212 -7.01 29.33 13.33
N ARG A 213 -7.70 29.28 12.19
CA ARG A 213 -7.76 30.37 11.23
C ARG A 213 -9.12 31.07 11.14
N GLY A 214 -10.06 30.71 12.02
CA GLY A 214 -11.39 31.30 12.02
C GLY A 214 -12.23 30.91 10.80
N THR A 215 -13.07 31.79 10.30
CA THR A 215 -13.95 31.51 9.17
C THR A 215 -13.15 31.43 7.86
N VAL A 216 -13.28 30.29 7.17
CA VAL A 216 -12.60 29.97 5.91
C VAL A 216 -13.57 29.34 4.92
N THR A 217 -13.29 29.45 3.62
CA THR A 217 -14.05 28.77 2.58
C THR A 217 -13.62 27.32 2.42
N ILE A 218 -14.50 26.47 1.86
CA ILE A 218 -14.16 25.08 1.51
C ILE A 218 -12.96 25.06 0.55
N ARG A 219 -12.85 25.98 -0.42
CA ARG A 219 -11.66 26.11 -1.29
C ARG A 219 -10.37 26.27 -0.48
N LYS A 220 -10.38 27.15 0.53
CA LYS A 220 -9.22 27.37 1.38
C LYS A 220 -8.91 26.15 2.25
N ALA A 221 -9.94 25.50 2.75
CA ALA A 221 -9.79 24.27 3.55
C ALA A 221 -9.16 23.11 2.75
N ILE A 222 -9.55 22.96 1.47
CA ILE A 222 -8.96 22.01 0.54
C ILE A 222 -7.47 22.35 0.28
N ALA A 223 -7.21 23.60 -0.11
CA ALA A 223 -5.85 24.05 -0.46
C ALA A 223 -4.86 23.89 0.70
N ASP A 224 -5.31 24.16 1.93
CA ASP A 224 -4.48 24.06 3.13
C ASP A 224 -4.63 22.70 3.85
N SER A 225 -5.38 21.76 3.26
CA SER A 225 -5.61 20.43 3.85
C SER A 225 -6.02 20.46 5.32
N MET A 226 -6.96 21.37 5.68
CA MET A 226 -7.40 21.59 7.06
C MET A 226 -8.13 20.36 7.61
N ASN A 227 -7.70 19.86 8.78
CA ASN A 227 -8.31 18.68 9.38
C ASN A 227 -9.64 18.99 10.05
N VAL A 228 -9.73 20.12 10.78
CA VAL A 228 -10.96 20.52 11.47
C VAL A 228 -12.10 20.69 10.48
N ILE A 229 -11.87 21.42 9.38
CA ILE A 229 -12.91 21.65 8.38
C ILE A 229 -13.29 20.34 7.69
N ALA A 230 -12.31 19.47 7.39
CA ALA A 230 -12.61 18.17 6.77
C ALA A 230 -13.52 17.31 7.66
N VAL A 231 -13.28 17.25 8.98
CA VAL A 231 -14.13 16.49 9.90
C VAL A 231 -15.52 17.13 10.01
N LYS A 232 -15.63 18.44 10.18
CA LYS A 232 -16.92 19.15 10.21
C LYS A 232 -17.73 18.93 8.94
N THR A 233 -17.07 18.99 7.79
CA THR A 233 -17.71 18.75 6.48
C THR A 233 -18.19 17.29 6.36
N LEU A 234 -17.35 16.32 6.75
CA LEU A 234 -17.72 14.91 6.71
C LEU A 234 -18.87 14.57 7.65
N GLU A 235 -18.94 15.22 8.81
CA GLU A 235 -20.06 15.05 9.74
C GLU A 235 -21.38 15.56 9.14
N GLN A 236 -21.35 16.68 8.41
CA GLN A 236 -22.52 17.20 7.70
C GLN A 236 -22.95 16.30 6.51
N VAL A 237 -21.98 15.78 5.77
CA VAL A 237 -22.23 14.81 4.67
C VAL A 237 -22.70 13.47 5.20
N THR A 238 -22.28 13.08 6.35
CA THR A 238 -22.31 11.80 7.03
C THR A 238 -21.28 10.79 6.52
N PRO A 239 -20.65 10.01 7.42
CA PRO A 239 -19.69 8.99 7.03
C PRO A 239 -20.27 7.90 6.11
N LYS A 240 -21.57 7.58 6.24
CA LYS A 240 -22.23 6.58 5.38
C LYS A 240 -22.28 7.04 3.92
N VAL A 241 -22.67 8.28 3.68
CA VAL A 241 -22.70 8.85 2.32
C VAL A 241 -21.29 8.86 1.72
N ALA A 242 -20.28 9.26 2.50
CA ALA A 242 -18.89 9.24 2.08
C ALA A 242 -18.41 7.83 1.71
N TYR A 243 -18.79 6.83 2.49
CA TYR A 243 -18.48 5.43 2.24
C TYR A 243 -19.11 4.94 0.93
N ASP A 244 -20.39 5.23 0.71
CA ASP A 244 -21.09 4.83 -0.51
C ASP A 244 -20.50 5.50 -1.77
N TYR A 245 -20.07 6.77 -1.65
CA TYR A 245 -19.34 7.46 -2.72
C TYR A 245 -18.05 6.72 -3.10
N LEU A 246 -17.28 6.28 -2.12
CA LEU A 246 -16.06 5.55 -2.37
C LEU A 246 -16.31 4.19 -3.02
N LEU A 247 -17.38 3.47 -2.62
CA LEU A 247 -17.79 2.24 -3.31
C LEU A 247 -18.15 2.50 -4.76
N ASN A 248 -18.92 3.56 -5.04
CA ASN A 248 -19.30 3.96 -6.40
C ASN A 248 -18.09 4.38 -7.26
N LEU A 249 -17.03 4.91 -6.65
CA LEU A 249 -15.75 5.18 -7.30
C LEU A 249 -14.88 3.93 -7.53
N GLY A 250 -15.37 2.75 -7.14
CA GLY A 250 -14.69 1.47 -7.37
C GLY A 250 -13.68 1.06 -6.28
N PHE A 251 -13.71 1.67 -5.10
CA PHE A 251 -12.88 1.22 -3.98
C PHE A 251 -13.41 -0.12 -3.44
N THR A 252 -12.56 -1.14 -3.44
CA THR A 252 -12.92 -2.53 -3.03
C THR A 252 -12.29 -2.95 -1.72
N SER A 253 -11.44 -2.11 -1.12
CA SER A 253 -10.70 -2.41 0.11
C SER A 253 -11.26 -1.72 1.36
N LEU A 254 -12.44 -1.13 1.23
CA LEU A 254 -13.14 -0.52 2.36
C LEU A 254 -13.76 -1.61 3.26
N VAL A 255 -13.79 -1.34 4.57
CA VAL A 255 -14.31 -2.26 5.57
C VAL A 255 -15.56 -1.65 6.20
N GLU A 256 -16.71 -2.27 5.96
CA GLU A 256 -17.97 -1.82 6.56
C GLU A 256 -17.94 -2.03 8.08
N SER A 257 -17.57 -3.21 8.51
CA SER A 257 -17.31 -3.53 9.92
C SER A 257 -16.41 -4.76 10.02
N TYR A 258 -15.42 -4.69 10.90
CA TYR A 258 -14.53 -5.81 11.22
C TYR A 258 -14.22 -5.80 12.70
N THR A 259 -14.37 -6.94 13.35
CA THR A 259 -13.98 -7.13 14.75
C THR A 259 -12.73 -8.00 14.81
N ASP A 260 -11.65 -7.48 15.42
CA ASP A 260 -10.41 -8.23 15.59
C ASP A 260 -10.51 -9.27 16.74
N ALA A 261 -9.47 -10.09 16.90
CA ALA A 261 -9.41 -11.13 17.92
C ALA A 261 -9.45 -10.59 19.38
N SER A 262 -9.23 -9.30 19.57
CA SER A 262 -9.34 -8.63 20.88
C SER A 262 -10.74 -8.07 21.14
N GLY A 263 -11.69 -8.21 20.22
CA GLY A 263 -13.03 -7.65 20.29
C GLY A 263 -13.14 -6.19 19.87
N LYS A 264 -12.08 -5.59 19.32
CA LYS A 264 -12.09 -4.21 18.84
C LYS A 264 -12.75 -4.13 17.47
N ILE A 265 -13.71 -3.23 17.33
CA ILE A 265 -14.44 -2.99 16.08
C ILE A 265 -13.73 -1.89 15.28
N TYR A 266 -13.54 -2.16 14.00
CA TYR A 266 -13.04 -1.23 12.98
C TYR A 266 -14.12 -1.04 11.92
N SER A 267 -14.32 0.18 11.44
CA SER A 267 -15.30 0.46 10.40
C SER A 267 -14.90 1.73 9.64
N ASP A 268 -14.97 1.66 8.31
CA ASP A 268 -14.77 2.82 7.43
C ASP A 268 -16.03 3.67 7.28
N ILE A 269 -17.16 3.23 7.86
CA ILE A 269 -18.39 4.04 7.99
C ILE A 269 -18.30 5.02 9.16
N SER A 270 -17.42 4.76 10.13
CA SER A 270 -17.10 5.73 11.18
C SER A 270 -16.28 6.88 10.60
N LEU A 271 -16.25 8.02 11.30
CA LEU A 271 -15.42 9.15 10.88
C LEU A 271 -13.98 8.68 10.62
N PRO A 272 -13.48 8.84 9.39
CA PRO A 272 -12.10 8.45 9.08
C PRO A 272 -11.15 9.33 9.88
N MET A 273 -10.29 8.70 10.61
CA MET A 273 -9.26 9.35 11.43
C MET A 273 -7.88 9.19 10.82
#